data_dfab0483e66676c99245a1bb779ef2d2
#
_entry.id   dfab0483e66676c99245a1bb779ef2d2
#
_cell.length_a   1.000
_cell.length_b   1.000
_cell.length_c   1.000
_cell.angle_alpha   90.00
_cell.angle_beta   90.00
_cell.angle_gamma   90.00
#
_symmetry.space_group_name_H-M   'P 1'
#
loop_
_entity.id
_entity.type
_entity.pdbx_description
1 polymer ?
#
loop_
_entity_poly.entity_id
_entity_poly.type
_entity_poly.pdbx_seq_one_letter_code
_entity_poly.pdbx_strand_id
1 'polypeptide(L)'
;MIDREFGGLRAAANVLILAPPLTYAEHLAYRIACPRTGEWTVAISTDERAADVAGAFRKQGAGRGHVGIIDAVTKSSVPTLRDTARAKFVTSPLDLTSMGIKFSRMVEDMWKEGVMADPPGPMPPPIRLCVNSVSTILMYARLEVTFRFLHVITNRVKKFEGVGIYVLNSESFDERTISTIKQLMNMVVEVRTDDGRQSVERDFRVIGIHGRTTPWIRYFYDDGTLTVEE
;
A
#
# COMPACT_ATOMS: atom_id res chain seq x y z
N MET A 1 13.07 1.23 10.81
CA MET A 1 12.28 0.92 12.00
C MET A 1 11.53 -0.41 11.88
N ILE A 2 10.43 -0.57 11.12
CA ILE A 2 9.75 -1.88 10.97
C ILE A 2 10.74 -2.99 10.63
N ASP A 3 11.74 -2.71 9.82
CA ASP A 3 12.83 -3.64 9.51
C ASP A 3 13.81 -3.89 10.67
N ARG A 4 13.96 -2.95 11.61
CA ARG A 4 14.90 -3.06 12.73
C ARG A 4 14.28 -3.84 13.88
N GLU A 5 13.03 -3.56 14.20
CA GLU A 5 12.25 -4.21 15.26
C GLU A 5 11.86 -5.66 14.93
N PHE A 6 11.71 -6.01 13.63
CA PHE A 6 11.13 -7.27 13.17
C PHE A 6 12.03 -8.05 12.21
N GLY A 7 13.28 -7.65 12.02
CA GLY A 7 14.18 -8.31 11.07
C GLY A 7 13.75 -8.10 9.61
N GLY A 8 12.99 -7.05 9.35
CA GLY A 8 12.44 -6.72 8.05
C GLY A 8 11.07 -7.35 7.77
N LEU A 9 10.33 -6.77 6.83
CA LEU A 9 9.16 -7.42 6.26
C LEU A 9 9.65 -8.61 5.44
N ARG A 10 9.19 -9.81 5.80
CA ARG A 10 9.56 -11.01 5.05
C ARG A 10 9.02 -10.94 3.63
N ALA A 11 9.77 -11.49 2.69
CA ALA A 11 9.26 -11.78 1.36
C ALA A 11 7.92 -12.56 1.45
N ALA A 12 7.05 -12.33 0.50
CA ALA A 12 5.70 -12.91 0.43
C ALA A 12 4.74 -12.50 1.55
N ALA A 13 5.02 -11.40 2.28
CA ALA A 13 4.15 -10.91 3.35
C ALA A 13 3.05 -9.97 2.82
N ASN A 14 1.84 -10.10 3.38
CA ASN A 14 0.74 -9.16 3.20
C ASN A 14 0.41 -8.53 4.56
N VAL A 15 0.42 -7.21 4.62
CA VAL A 15 0.28 -6.39 5.83
C VAL A 15 -0.96 -5.54 5.71
N LEU A 16 -1.89 -5.66 6.66
CA LEU A 16 -3.05 -4.78 6.77
C LEU A 16 -2.73 -3.65 7.75
N ILE A 17 -2.87 -2.41 7.32
CA ILE A 17 -2.92 -1.25 8.21
C ILE A 17 -4.39 -1.01 8.53
N LEU A 18 -4.74 -1.18 9.80
CA LEU A 18 -6.08 -0.96 10.34
C LEU A 18 -6.07 0.31 11.17
N ALA A 19 -6.72 1.35 10.69
CA ALA A 19 -6.56 2.70 11.23
C ALA A 19 -7.89 3.46 11.31
N PRO A 20 -8.13 4.26 12.36
CA PRO A 20 -9.21 5.24 12.39
C PRO A 20 -9.04 6.32 11.29
N PRO A 21 -10.09 7.07 10.95
CA PRO A 21 -9.99 8.22 10.07
C PRO A 21 -9.00 9.28 10.63
N LEU A 22 -8.48 10.13 9.73
CA LEU A 22 -7.62 11.27 10.08
C LEU A 22 -6.26 10.89 10.73
N THR A 23 -5.84 9.64 10.59
CA THR A 23 -4.57 9.16 11.11
C THR A 23 -3.41 9.27 10.12
N TYR A 24 -3.66 9.65 8.87
CA TYR A 24 -2.67 9.61 7.77
C TYR A 24 -2.09 8.20 7.55
N ALA A 25 -2.92 7.18 7.71
CA ALA A 25 -2.52 5.77 7.57
C ALA A 25 -2.02 5.44 6.15
N GLU A 26 -2.52 6.14 5.13
CA GLU A 26 -2.04 6.07 3.75
C GLU A 26 -0.58 6.51 3.65
N HIS A 27 -0.17 7.55 4.37
CA HIS A 27 1.24 8.00 4.41
C HIS A 27 2.12 7.01 5.19
N LEU A 28 1.59 6.35 6.23
CA LEU A 28 2.28 5.24 6.88
C LEU A 28 2.47 4.08 5.89
N ALA A 29 1.45 3.76 5.08
CA ALA A 29 1.56 2.78 4.02
C ALA A 29 2.62 3.17 2.97
N TYR A 30 2.64 4.42 2.52
CA TYR A 30 3.65 4.92 1.58
C TYR A 30 5.07 4.86 2.16
N ARG A 31 5.23 5.15 3.46
CA ARG A 31 6.53 5.00 4.15
C ARG A 31 6.99 3.55 4.19
N ILE A 32 6.10 2.62 4.52
CA ILE A 32 6.41 1.18 4.57
C ILE A 32 6.66 0.63 3.16
N ALA A 33 5.87 1.06 2.17
CA ALA A 33 5.97 0.63 0.78
C ALA A 33 7.05 1.37 -0.02
N CYS A 34 7.73 2.37 0.55
CA CYS A 34 8.77 3.12 -0.15
C CYS A 34 9.86 2.15 -0.63
N PRO A 35 10.18 2.14 -1.94
CA PRO A 35 11.15 1.22 -2.50
C PRO A 35 12.56 1.55 -1.98
N ARG A 36 13.33 0.52 -1.65
CA ARG A 36 14.76 0.62 -1.34
C ARG A 36 15.58 0.49 -2.60
N THR A 37 16.90 0.60 -2.46
CA THR A 37 17.83 0.34 -3.58
C THR A 37 17.58 -1.02 -4.21
N GLY A 38 17.29 -1.04 -5.51
CA GLY A 38 16.98 -2.26 -6.25
C GLY A 38 15.55 -2.80 -6.10
N GLU A 39 14.69 -2.12 -5.31
CA GLU A 39 13.28 -2.47 -5.18
C GLU A 39 12.38 -1.56 -6.04
N TRP A 40 11.17 -2.04 -6.31
CA TRP A 40 10.14 -1.31 -7.02
C TRP A 40 8.84 -1.32 -6.22
N THR A 41 8.06 -0.26 -6.37
CA THR A 41 6.73 -0.19 -5.75
C THR A 41 5.66 -0.01 -6.81
N VAL A 42 4.56 -0.76 -6.68
CA VAL A 42 3.31 -0.49 -7.40
C VAL A 42 2.28 -0.04 -6.38
N ALA A 43 1.75 1.17 -6.55
CA ALA A 43 0.64 1.68 -5.76
C ALA A 43 -0.68 1.54 -6.54
N ILE A 44 -1.71 0.96 -5.92
CA ILE A 44 -3.09 1.03 -6.39
C ILE A 44 -3.77 2.11 -5.56
N SER A 45 -4.13 3.20 -6.22
CA SER A 45 -4.80 4.34 -5.59
C SER A 45 -6.26 4.36 -5.99
N THR A 46 -7.13 4.37 -4.98
CA THR A 46 -8.59 4.34 -5.13
C THR A 46 -9.28 5.62 -4.67
N ASP A 47 -8.54 6.54 -4.06
CA ASP A 47 -9.02 7.81 -3.50
C ASP A 47 -8.10 9.02 -3.75
N GLU A 48 -6.87 8.80 -4.21
CA GLU A 48 -5.92 9.86 -4.54
C GLU A 48 -5.49 9.80 -6.01
N ARG A 49 -5.12 10.95 -6.58
CA ARG A 49 -4.61 11.02 -7.96
C ARG A 49 -3.17 10.51 -8.03
N ALA A 50 -2.78 9.96 -9.17
CA ALA A 50 -1.42 9.46 -9.39
C ALA A 50 -0.33 10.51 -9.09
N ALA A 51 -0.57 11.78 -9.39
CA ALA A 51 0.38 12.86 -9.11
C ALA A 51 0.63 13.06 -7.62
N ASP A 52 -0.44 12.98 -6.80
CA ASP A 52 -0.40 13.17 -5.36
C ASP A 52 0.32 11.99 -4.69
N VAL A 53 -0.05 10.76 -5.07
CA VAL A 53 0.62 9.53 -4.61
C VAL A 53 2.11 9.53 -4.97
N ALA A 54 2.46 9.92 -6.21
CA ALA A 54 3.87 10.06 -6.62
C ALA A 54 4.61 11.12 -5.79
N GLY A 55 3.93 12.22 -5.45
CA GLY A 55 4.43 13.26 -4.55
C GLY A 55 4.72 12.71 -3.15
N ALA A 56 3.76 11.97 -2.59
CA ALA A 56 3.90 11.36 -1.28
C ALA A 56 5.09 10.38 -1.22
N PHE A 57 5.24 9.49 -2.21
CA PHE A 57 6.40 8.60 -2.27
C PHE A 57 7.73 9.33 -2.38
N ARG A 58 7.79 10.43 -3.16
CA ARG A 58 9.01 11.27 -3.24
C ARG A 58 9.37 11.90 -1.90
N LYS A 59 8.40 12.39 -1.14
CA LYS A 59 8.60 12.91 0.22
C LYS A 59 9.10 11.83 1.19
N GLN A 60 8.77 10.57 0.96
CA GLN A 60 9.31 9.43 1.71
C GLN A 60 10.69 8.95 1.22
N GLY A 61 11.27 9.61 0.21
CA GLY A 61 12.62 9.30 -0.29
C GLY A 61 12.65 8.33 -1.49
N ALA A 62 11.51 8.03 -2.11
CA ALA A 62 11.49 7.19 -3.30
C ALA A 62 12.25 7.83 -4.47
N GLY A 63 13.14 7.08 -5.09
CA GLY A 63 13.85 7.48 -6.31
C GLY A 63 12.89 7.62 -7.51
N ARG A 64 13.26 8.51 -8.43
CA ARG A 64 12.49 8.68 -9.68
C ARG A 64 12.47 7.36 -10.47
N GLY A 65 11.30 6.99 -10.97
CA GLY A 65 11.13 5.80 -11.81
C GLY A 65 10.93 4.48 -11.07
N HIS A 66 11.12 4.41 -9.76
CA HIS A 66 10.94 3.18 -8.97
C HIS A 66 9.51 2.97 -8.44
N VAL A 67 8.61 3.91 -8.69
CA VAL A 67 7.20 3.82 -8.28
C VAL A 67 6.30 3.86 -9.50
N GLY A 68 5.46 2.83 -9.67
CA GLY A 68 4.35 2.80 -10.62
C GLY A 68 3.02 2.96 -9.91
N ILE A 69 2.06 3.64 -10.53
CA ILE A 69 0.77 3.94 -9.91
C ILE A 69 -0.36 3.48 -10.79
N ILE A 70 -1.33 2.80 -10.21
CA ILE A 70 -2.60 2.46 -10.83
C ILE A 70 -3.65 3.36 -10.19
N ASP A 71 -4.09 4.35 -10.95
CA ASP A 71 -4.99 5.42 -10.51
C ASP A 71 -6.42 5.08 -10.94
N ALA A 72 -7.30 4.88 -9.98
CA ALA A 72 -8.72 4.62 -10.19
C ALA A 72 -9.61 5.85 -9.95
N VAL A 73 -9.02 7.05 -9.87
CA VAL A 73 -9.71 8.30 -9.52
C VAL A 73 -9.74 9.26 -10.71
N THR A 74 -8.57 9.57 -11.28
CA THR A 74 -8.43 10.71 -12.20
C THR A 74 -9.21 10.51 -13.49
N LYS A 75 -9.30 9.29 -14.01
CA LYS A 75 -9.95 9.02 -15.30
C LYS A 75 -11.46 9.25 -15.29
N SER A 76 -12.10 9.23 -14.12
CA SER A 76 -13.53 9.59 -13.99
C SER A 76 -13.81 11.04 -14.39
N SER A 77 -12.86 11.95 -14.12
CA SER A 77 -12.96 13.38 -14.45
C SER A 77 -12.21 13.75 -15.73
N VAL A 78 -11.25 12.94 -16.18
CA VAL A 78 -10.47 13.14 -17.41
C VAL A 78 -10.49 11.86 -18.26
N PRO A 79 -11.59 11.57 -18.98
CA PRO A 79 -11.77 10.30 -19.71
C PRO A 79 -10.71 10.04 -20.80
N THR A 80 -10.13 11.09 -21.38
CA THR A 80 -9.13 11.02 -22.45
C THR A 80 -7.73 10.65 -21.95
N LEU A 81 -7.54 10.53 -20.64
CA LEU A 81 -6.26 10.24 -20.03
C LEU A 81 -5.72 8.87 -20.47
N ARG A 82 -4.46 8.84 -20.90
CA ARG A 82 -3.78 7.64 -21.40
C ARG A 82 -2.78 7.12 -20.39
N ASP A 83 -2.59 5.81 -20.42
CA ASP A 83 -1.55 5.15 -19.61
C ASP A 83 -0.15 5.65 -20.03
N THR A 84 0.72 5.80 -19.04
CA THR A 84 2.15 6.07 -19.20
C THR A 84 2.98 4.89 -18.68
N ALA A 85 4.30 4.97 -18.78
CA ALA A 85 5.18 3.95 -18.22
C ALA A 85 4.99 3.78 -16.70
N ARG A 86 4.71 4.87 -15.97
CA ARG A 86 4.63 4.88 -14.50
C ARG A 86 3.24 5.18 -13.94
N ALA A 87 2.26 5.50 -14.77
CA ALA A 87 0.89 5.69 -14.33
C ALA A 87 -0.07 4.97 -15.29
N LYS A 88 -0.89 4.09 -14.75
CA LYS A 88 -1.96 3.40 -15.47
C LYS A 88 -3.30 3.83 -14.88
N PHE A 89 -4.27 4.17 -15.72
CA PHE A 89 -5.51 4.79 -15.27
C PHE A 89 -6.69 3.86 -15.47
N VAL A 90 -7.46 3.65 -14.41
CA VAL A 90 -8.70 2.87 -14.37
C VAL A 90 -9.89 3.81 -14.26
N THR A 91 -11.01 3.46 -14.83
CA THR A 91 -12.19 4.34 -14.91
C THR A 91 -12.90 4.55 -13.59
N SER A 92 -12.76 3.60 -12.66
CA SER A 92 -13.47 3.61 -11.37
C SER A 92 -12.81 2.64 -10.38
N PRO A 93 -12.93 2.90 -9.05
CA PRO A 93 -12.59 1.92 -8.01
C PRO A 93 -13.36 0.60 -8.10
N LEU A 94 -14.47 0.56 -8.85
CA LEU A 94 -15.24 -0.67 -9.13
C LEU A 94 -14.59 -1.57 -10.17
N ASP A 95 -13.73 -1.05 -11.03
CA ASP A 95 -13.12 -1.83 -12.11
C ASP A 95 -11.90 -2.63 -11.61
N LEU A 96 -12.17 -3.54 -10.68
CA LEU A 96 -11.16 -4.39 -10.04
C LEU A 96 -10.44 -5.30 -11.06
N THR A 97 -11.12 -5.66 -12.13
CA THR A 97 -10.52 -6.47 -13.22
C THR A 97 -9.42 -5.69 -13.92
N SER A 98 -9.70 -4.46 -14.35
CA SER A 98 -8.67 -3.61 -14.97
C SER A 98 -7.53 -3.27 -14.01
N MET A 99 -7.81 -3.05 -12.71
CA MET A 99 -6.76 -2.87 -11.69
C MET A 99 -5.83 -4.08 -11.66
N GLY A 100 -6.38 -5.29 -11.59
CA GLY A 100 -5.59 -6.52 -11.56
C GLY A 100 -4.77 -6.75 -12.84
N ILE A 101 -5.32 -6.43 -14.03
CA ILE A 101 -4.61 -6.52 -15.30
C ILE A 101 -3.47 -5.48 -15.35
N LYS A 102 -3.76 -4.23 -14.97
CA LYS A 102 -2.78 -3.14 -14.98
C LYS A 102 -1.67 -3.36 -13.96
N PHE A 103 -1.99 -3.96 -12.80
CA PHE A 103 -0.99 -4.39 -11.84
C PHE A 103 0.00 -5.40 -12.45
N SER A 104 -0.51 -6.44 -13.10
CA SER A 104 0.36 -7.44 -13.75
C SER A 104 1.25 -6.82 -14.83
N ARG A 105 0.67 -5.99 -15.69
CA ARG A 105 1.43 -5.31 -16.75
C ARG A 105 2.49 -4.36 -16.18
N MET A 106 2.17 -3.63 -15.11
CA MET A 106 3.13 -2.74 -14.46
C MET A 106 4.33 -3.52 -13.92
N VAL A 107 4.07 -4.65 -13.24
CA VAL A 107 5.14 -5.54 -12.73
C VAL A 107 5.98 -6.10 -13.87
N GLU A 108 5.36 -6.56 -14.96
CA GLU A 108 6.08 -7.06 -16.14
C GLU A 108 6.95 -5.98 -16.80
N ASP A 109 6.43 -4.75 -16.91
CA ASP A 109 7.17 -3.61 -17.47
C ASP A 109 8.40 -3.30 -16.60
N MET A 110 8.23 -3.27 -15.28
CA MET A 110 9.30 -3.04 -14.30
C MET A 110 10.37 -4.14 -14.36
N TRP A 111 9.96 -5.40 -14.48
CA TRP A 111 10.91 -6.51 -14.60
C TRP A 111 11.74 -6.41 -15.88
N LYS A 112 11.12 -6.09 -17.01
CA LYS A 112 11.84 -5.87 -18.27
C LYS A 112 12.87 -4.75 -18.15
N GLU A 113 12.52 -3.66 -17.50
CA GLU A 113 13.47 -2.56 -17.26
C GLU A 113 14.62 -2.97 -16.33
N GLY A 114 14.32 -3.74 -15.26
CA GLY A 114 15.36 -4.27 -14.36
C GLY A 114 16.36 -5.19 -15.06
N VAL A 115 15.89 -6.01 -16.02
CA VAL A 115 16.76 -6.88 -16.85
C VAL A 115 17.67 -6.07 -17.76
N MET A 116 17.16 -4.94 -18.29
CA MET A 116 17.90 -4.07 -19.23
C MET A 116 18.79 -3.04 -18.54
N ALA A 117 18.73 -2.96 -17.21
CA ALA A 117 19.60 -2.06 -16.45
C ALA A 117 21.07 -2.50 -16.51
N ASP A 118 22.00 -1.55 -16.51
CA ASP A 118 23.43 -1.81 -16.47
C ASP A 118 24.06 -1.13 -15.22
N PRO A 119 24.57 -1.89 -14.25
CA PRO A 119 24.50 -3.37 -14.14
C PRO A 119 23.07 -3.86 -13.86
N PRO A 120 22.71 -5.08 -14.30
CA PRO A 120 21.40 -5.64 -14.02
C PRO A 120 21.21 -5.81 -12.51
N GLY A 121 20.02 -5.41 -12.02
CA GLY A 121 19.62 -5.58 -10.63
C GLY A 121 19.27 -7.04 -10.28
N PRO A 122 18.87 -7.32 -9.05
CA PRO A 122 18.37 -8.63 -8.64
C PRO A 122 17.18 -9.06 -9.53
N MET A 123 17.14 -10.32 -9.92
CA MET A 123 16.14 -10.86 -10.83
C MET A 123 15.31 -11.97 -10.17
N PRO A 124 13.99 -11.85 -10.14
CA PRO A 124 13.18 -10.64 -10.41
C PRO A 124 13.42 -9.56 -9.35
N PRO A 125 13.37 -8.27 -9.73
CA PRO A 125 13.49 -7.21 -8.73
C PRO A 125 12.37 -7.32 -7.70
N PRO A 126 12.66 -7.16 -6.40
CA PRO A 126 11.66 -7.23 -5.36
C PRO A 126 10.57 -6.15 -5.56
N ILE A 127 9.31 -6.57 -5.51
CA ILE A 127 8.16 -5.68 -5.70
C ILE A 127 7.48 -5.43 -4.36
N ARG A 128 7.20 -4.16 -4.06
CA ARG A 128 6.26 -3.75 -3.03
C ARG A 128 4.94 -3.35 -3.67
N LEU A 129 3.83 -3.79 -3.09
CA LEU A 129 2.50 -3.32 -3.45
C LEU A 129 1.96 -2.44 -2.34
N CYS A 130 1.34 -1.32 -2.68
CA CYS A 130 0.56 -0.50 -1.76
C CYS A 130 -0.86 -0.33 -2.31
N VAL A 131 -1.87 -0.73 -1.55
CA VAL A 131 -3.28 -0.39 -1.81
C VAL A 131 -3.68 0.64 -0.77
N ASN A 132 -3.78 1.90 -1.19
CA ASN A 132 -3.92 3.04 -0.29
C ASN A 132 -5.27 3.10 0.42
N SER A 133 -6.33 2.50 -0.16
CA SER A 133 -7.63 2.40 0.50
C SER A 133 -8.42 1.18 0.03
N VAL A 134 -8.43 0.13 0.85
CA VAL A 134 -9.37 -0.99 0.71
C VAL A 134 -10.78 -0.55 1.09
N SER A 135 -10.90 0.45 1.96
CA SER A 135 -12.16 1.04 2.39
C SER A 135 -12.95 1.58 1.21
N THR A 136 -12.30 2.33 0.33
CA THR A 136 -12.93 2.86 -0.88
C THR A 136 -13.46 1.74 -1.77
N ILE A 137 -12.70 0.66 -1.94
CA ILE A 137 -13.18 -0.51 -2.71
C ILE A 137 -14.44 -1.11 -2.05
N LEU A 138 -14.42 -1.29 -0.73
CA LEU A 138 -15.56 -1.86 0.03
C LEU A 138 -16.81 -0.95 0.03
N MET A 139 -16.65 0.37 -0.14
CA MET A 139 -17.78 1.29 -0.29
C MET A 139 -18.50 1.12 -1.63
N TYR A 140 -17.78 0.72 -2.67
CA TYR A 140 -18.33 0.58 -4.02
C TYR A 140 -18.65 -0.87 -4.40
N ALA A 141 -17.99 -1.86 -3.80
CA ALA A 141 -18.14 -3.27 -4.13
C ALA A 141 -18.53 -4.09 -2.89
N ARG A 142 -19.28 -5.18 -3.12
CA ARG A 142 -19.63 -6.13 -2.05
C ARG A 142 -18.39 -6.79 -1.46
N LEU A 143 -18.45 -7.16 -0.19
CA LEU A 143 -17.36 -7.83 0.53
C LEU A 143 -16.80 -9.04 -0.23
N GLU A 144 -17.68 -9.88 -0.79
CA GLU A 144 -17.26 -11.10 -1.50
C GLU A 144 -16.47 -10.79 -2.78
N VAL A 145 -16.81 -9.69 -3.47
CA VAL A 145 -16.12 -9.24 -4.68
C VAL A 145 -14.76 -8.65 -4.31
N THR A 146 -14.73 -7.81 -3.28
CA THR A 146 -13.50 -7.23 -2.73
C THR A 146 -12.56 -8.32 -2.22
N PHE A 147 -13.09 -9.29 -1.47
CA PHE A 147 -12.32 -10.41 -0.96
C PHE A 147 -11.68 -11.22 -2.10
N ARG A 148 -12.44 -11.56 -3.15
CA ARG A 148 -11.89 -12.26 -4.34
C ARG A 148 -10.78 -11.47 -5.02
N PHE A 149 -10.96 -10.17 -5.19
CA PHE A 149 -9.93 -9.30 -5.75
C PHE A 149 -8.67 -9.31 -4.88
N LEU A 150 -8.80 -9.05 -3.58
CA LEU A 150 -7.67 -9.05 -2.66
C LEU A 150 -7.01 -10.43 -2.58
N HIS A 151 -7.77 -11.53 -2.60
CA HIS A 151 -7.23 -12.89 -2.62
C HIS A 151 -6.34 -13.12 -3.84
N VAL A 152 -6.74 -12.65 -5.03
CA VAL A 152 -5.92 -12.74 -6.25
C VAL A 152 -4.66 -11.89 -6.11
N ILE A 153 -4.79 -10.65 -5.63
CA ILE A 153 -3.67 -9.72 -5.49
C ILE A 153 -2.65 -10.20 -4.44
N THR A 154 -3.12 -10.64 -3.26
CA THR A 154 -2.24 -11.15 -2.19
C THR A 154 -1.49 -12.41 -2.62
N ASN A 155 -2.12 -13.29 -3.40
CA ASN A 155 -1.45 -14.46 -3.96
C ASN A 155 -0.40 -14.08 -5.03
N ARG A 156 -0.65 -13.06 -5.83
CA ARG A 156 0.36 -12.53 -6.77
C ARG A 156 1.56 -11.95 -6.03
N VAL A 157 1.32 -11.17 -4.97
CA VAL A 157 2.40 -10.66 -4.10
C VAL A 157 3.25 -11.81 -3.55
N LYS A 158 2.62 -12.88 -3.05
CA LYS A 158 3.31 -14.08 -2.57
C LYS A 158 4.13 -14.75 -3.69
N LYS A 159 3.54 -14.89 -4.88
CA LYS A 159 4.22 -15.50 -6.05
C LYS A 159 5.45 -14.71 -6.48
N PHE A 160 5.44 -13.39 -6.32
CA PHE A 160 6.56 -12.51 -6.66
C PHE A 160 7.55 -12.35 -5.50
N GLU A 161 7.34 -13.07 -4.38
CA GLU A 161 8.10 -12.89 -3.14
C GLU A 161 8.12 -11.43 -2.67
N GLY A 162 7.09 -10.68 -3.06
CA GLY A 162 6.94 -9.26 -2.75
C GLY A 162 6.38 -9.00 -1.35
N VAL A 163 6.12 -7.72 -1.07
CA VAL A 163 5.44 -7.28 0.15
C VAL A 163 4.21 -6.47 -0.23
N GLY A 164 3.04 -6.86 0.26
CA GLY A 164 1.79 -6.12 0.06
C GLY A 164 1.40 -5.33 1.30
N ILE A 165 1.05 -4.07 1.13
CA ILE A 165 0.54 -3.18 2.17
C ILE A 165 -0.86 -2.72 1.77
N TYR A 166 -1.82 -2.87 2.68
CA TYR A 166 -3.24 -2.60 2.45
C TYR A 166 -3.78 -1.73 3.57
N VAL A 167 -4.45 -0.61 3.25
CA VAL A 167 -5.02 0.29 4.25
C VAL A 167 -6.54 0.07 4.33
N LEU A 168 -7.04 -0.11 5.54
CA LEU A 168 -8.46 -0.26 5.84
C LEU A 168 -8.84 0.62 7.04
N ASN A 169 -9.91 1.40 6.87
CA ASN A 169 -10.48 2.18 7.97
C ASN A 169 -11.16 1.25 8.98
N SER A 170 -10.75 1.34 10.25
CA SER A 170 -11.23 0.47 11.33
C SER A 170 -12.65 0.79 11.81
N GLU A 171 -13.12 2.01 11.57
CA GLU A 171 -14.40 2.50 12.09
C GLU A 171 -15.53 2.50 11.05
N SER A 172 -15.18 2.30 9.77
CA SER A 172 -16.17 2.37 8.68
C SER A 172 -16.87 1.04 8.40
N PHE A 173 -16.41 -0.06 9.01
CA PHE A 173 -16.92 -1.41 8.70
C PHE A 173 -17.11 -2.23 9.97
N ASP A 174 -18.03 -3.19 9.90
CA ASP A 174 -18.30 -4.12 10.98
C ASP A 174 -17.14 -5.09 11.21
N GLU A 175 -17.12 -5.70 12.39
CA GLU A 175 -16.08 -6.64 12.79
C GLU A 175 -15.99 -7.85 11.87
N ARG A 176 -17.11 -8.30 11.31
CA ARG A 176 -17.16 -9.41 10.36
C ARG A 176 -16.40 -9.08 9.08
N THR A 177 -16.62 -7.90 8.52
CA THR A 177 -15.93 -7.40 7.33
C THR A 177 -14.43 -7.30 7.57
N ILE A 178 -14.03 -6.68 8.69
CA ILE A 178 -12.63 -6.52 9.08
C ILE A 178 -11.97 -7.90 9.26
N SER A 179 -12.61 -8.82 9.99
CA SER A 179 -12.12 -10.18 10.22
C SER A 179 -11.96 -10.97 8.92
N THR A 180 -12.89 -10.81 7.99
CA THR A 180 -12.82 -11.45 6.68
C THR A 180 -11.60 -10.97 5.89
N ILE A 181 -11.32 -9.66 5.88
CA ILE A 181 -10.13 -9.12 5.20
C ILE A 181 -8.84 -9.57 5.90
N LYS A 182 -8.82 -9.59 7.25
CA LYS A 182 -7.66 -10.07 8.04
C LYS A 182 -7.23 -11.49 7.67
N GLN A 183 -8.13 -12.36 7.20
CA GLN A 183 -7.79 -13.75 6.80
C GLN A 183 -6.80 -13.82 5.62
N LEU A 184 -6.70 -12.77 4.82
CA LEU A 184 -5.77 -12.70 3.69
C LEU A 184 -4.37 -12.21 4.09
N MET A 185 -4.21 -11.76 5.33
CA MET A 185 -3.04 -11.02 5.79
C MET A 185 -2.14 -11.87 6.67
N ASN A 186 -0.85 -11.56 6.66
CA ASN A 186 0.14 -12.20 7.52
C ASN A 186 0.38 -11.38 8.80
N MET A 187 0.14 -10.08 8.72
CA MET A 187 0.39 -9.12 9.79
C MET A 187 -0.67 -8.01 9.77
N VAL A 188 -0.88 -7.42 10.94
CA VAL A 188 -1.73 -6.24 11.09
C VAL A 188 -0.92 -5.13 11.76
N VAL A 189 -0.92 -3.96 11.16
CA VAL A 189 -0.48 -2.72 11.80
C VAL A 189 -1.75 -2.05 12.32
N GLU A 190 -1.92 -2.03 13.63
CA GLU A 190 -3.01 -1.29 14.26
C GLU A 190 -2.55 0.14 14.51
N VAL A 191 -3.42 1.09 14.18
CA VAL A 191 -3.22 2.51 14.44
C VAL A 191 -4.29 2.97 15.42
N ARG A 192 -3.91 3.83 16.36
CA ARG A 192 -4.84 4.53 17.25
C ARG A 192 -4.52 6.01 17.30
N THR A 193 -5.51 6.79 17.69
CA THR A 193 -5.36 8.19 18.07
C THR A 193 -5.63 8.34 19.56
N ASP A 194 -4.92 9.26 20.20
CA ASP A 194 -5.25 9.76 21.52
C ASP A 194 -5.49 11.26 21.38
N ASP A 195 -6.70 11.71 21.73
CA ASP A 195 -7.06 13.11 21.73
C ASP A 195 -6.46 13.80 22.96
N GLY A 196 -5.17 14.07 22.87
CA GLY A 196 -4.46 14.90 23.84
C GLY A 196 -5.04 16.30 23.88
N ARG A 197 -4.85 17.02 24.98
CA ARG A 197 -5.46 18.34 25.22
C ARG A 197 -5.10 19.43 24.20
N GLN A 198 -4.05 19.23 23.36
CA GLN A 198 -3.56 20.24 22.40
C GLN A 198 -3.18 19.69 21.02
N SER A 199 -3.06 18.36 20.86
CA SER A 199 -2.69 17.72 19.59
C SER A 199 -3.21 16.29 19.53
N VAL A 200 -3.56 15.84 18.33
CA VAL A 200 -3.89 14.44 18.09
C VAL A 200 -2.60 13.64 18.06
N GLU A 201 -2.40 12.80 19.06
CA GLU A 201 -1.28 11.86 19.12
C GLU A 201 -1.64 10.59 18.33
N ARG A 202 -0.70 10.09 17.55
CA ARG A 202 -0.90 8.92 16.69
C ARG A 202 0.14 7.86 17.02
N ASP A 203 -0.35 6.69 17.36
CA ASP A 203 0.51 5.54 17.63
C ASP A 203 0.15 4.38 16.73
N PHE A 204 1.13 3.56 16.39
CA PHE A 204 0.88 2.27 15.76
C PHE A 204 1.58 1.14 16.51
N ARG A 205 1.07 -0.06 16.34
CA ARG A 205 1.74 -1.31 16.75
C ARG A 205 1.60 -2.36 15.66
N VAL A 206 2.49 -3.34 15.66
CA VAL A 206 2.46 -4.43 14.68
C VAL A 206 2.13 -5.74 15.38
N ILE A 207 1.15 -6.47 14.86
CA ILE A 207 0.66 -7.74 15.34
C ILE A 207 0.93 -8.82 14.29
N GLY A 208 1.35 -10.01 14.72
CA GLY A 208 1.42 -11.19 13.86
C GLY A 208 2.80 -11.54 13.34
N ILE A 209 3.83 -10.78 13.68
CA ILE A 209 5.21 -11.18 13.37
C ILE A 209 5.65 -12.25 14.37
N HIS A 210 5.79 -13.48 13.91
CA HIS A 210 6.18 -14.63 14.76
C HIS A 210 5.34 -14.80 16.02
N GLY A 211 4.04 -14.48 15.96
CA GLY A 211 3.16 -14.53 17.12
C GLY A 211 3.43 -13.45 18.17
N ARG A 212 4.21 -12.44 17.86
CA ARG A 212 4.54 -11.32 18.75
C ARG A 212 3.78 -10.05 18.37
N THR A 213 3.62 -9.16 19.34
CA THR A 213 3.07 -7.81 19.16
C THR A 213 4.11 -6.81 19.64
N THR A 214 4.32 -5.72 18.90
CA THR A 214 5.21 -4.65 19.36
C THR A 214 4.57 -3.80 20.44
N PRO A 215 5.35 -3.02 21.19
CA PRO A 215 4.84 -1.85 21.89
C PRO A 215 4.16 -0.88 20.90
N TRP A 216 3.38 0.06 21.46
CA TRP A 216 2.90 1.19 20.69
C TRP A 216 4.06 2.13 20.39
N ILE A 217 4.13 2.60 19.14
CA ILE A 217 5.20 3.43 18.60
C ILE A 217 4.54 4.69 18.07
N ARG A 218 4.98 5.85 18.55
CA ARG A 218 4.45 7.15 18.13
C ARG A 218 4.96 7.52 16.75
N TYR A 219 4.10 8.16 15.96
CA TYR A 219 4.50 8.75 14.69
C TYR A 219 3.90 10.13 14.49
N PHE A 220 4.60 10.93 13.72
CA PHE A 220 4.23 12.30 13.39
C PHE A 220 4.08 12.43 11.89
N TYR A 221 3.14 13.26 11.48
CA TYR A 221 2.94 13.61 10.09
C TYR A 221 3.03 15.12 9.95
N ASP A 222 3.96 15.58 9.11
CA ASP A 222 4.17 16.98 8.79
C ASP A 222 4.48 17.15 7.30
N ASP A 223 3.69 17.98 6.63
CA ASP A 223 3.81 18.32 5.21
C ASP A 223 4.13 17.12 4.28
N GLY A 224 3.41 16.02 4.46
CA GLY A 224 3.56 14.82 3.62
C GLY A 224 4.72 13.90 3.99
N THR A 225 5.48 14.23 5.03
CA THR A 225 6.55 13.40 5.58
C THR A 225 6.09 12.74 6.86
N LEU A 226 6.27 11.44 6.96
CA LEU A 226 5.99 10.69 8.17
C LEU A 226 7.30 10.35 8.89
N THR A 227 7.41 10.76 10.15
CA THR A 227 8.50 10.42 11.05
C THR A 227 8.01 9.56 12.21
N VAL A 228 8.86 8.74 12.75
CA VAL A 228 8.54 7.81 13.83
C VAL A 228 9.47 8.08 14.98
N GLU A 229 8.92 8.11 16.20
CA GLU A 229 9.70 8.25 17.43
C GLU A 229 10.62 7.03 17.60
N GLU A 230 11.91 7.27 17.90
CA GLU A 230 12.93 6.22 18.10
C GLU A 230 12.95 5.72 19.53
#